data_62712f7ab56d1bf6a07e42aeeb37a901
#
_entry.id   62712f7ab56d1bf6a07e42aeeb37a901
#
_cell.length_a   1.000
_cell.length_b   1.000
_cell.length_c   1.000
_cell.angle_alpha   90.00
_cell.angle_beta   90.00
_cell.angle_gamma   90.00
#
_symmetry.space_group_name_H-M   'P 1'
#
loop_
_entity.id
_entity.type
_entity.pdbx_description
1 polymer ?
#
loop_
_entity_poly.entity_id
_entity_poly.type
_entity_poly.pdbx_seq_one_letter_code
_entity_poly.pdbx_strand_id
1 'polypeptide(L)'
;MKFHEMFKEKRMKIGTVREFARETGLDVAYVSRLENGVTLPPKDSTKLAKLASALGITEGTEEWQEFFDLAAVAKNQLPDDLRDDERIISVLPAFYRALRNKAMDDNELKKLLKLLKDSKEEE
;
A
#
# COMPACT_ATOMS: atom_id res chain seq x y z
N MET A 1 0.18 -6.16 7.35
CA MET A 1 -0.05 -6.82 6.03
C MET A 1 0.81 -6.15 4.98
N LYS A 2 1.31 -6.93 4.03
CA LYS A 2 2.07 -6.40 2.89
C LYS A 2 1.20 -6.35 1.65
N PHE A 3 1.61 -5.55 0.66
CA PHE A 3 0.86 -5.42 -0.60
C PHE A 3 0.57 -6.78 -1.25
N HIS A 4 1.59 -7.63 -1.39
CA HIS A 4 1.43 -8.93 -2.05
C HIS A 4 0.45 -9.84 -1.30
N GLU A 5 0.38 -9.72 0.02
CA GLU A 5 -0.55 -10.50 0.83
C GLU A 5 -1.99 -10.05 0.61
N MET A 6 -2.23 -8.74 0.59
CA MET A 6 -3.55 -8.17 0.31
C MET A 6 -4.00 -8.52 -1.11
N PHE A 7 -3.09 -8.40 -2.07
CA PHE A 7 -3.36 -8.75 -3.46
C PHE A 7 -3.84 -10.20 -3.57
N LYS A 8 -3.10 -11.12 -2.96
CA LYS A 8 -3.43 -12.54 -2.99
C LYS A 8 -4.77 -12.84 -2.33
N GLU A 9 -5.03 -12.28 -1.16
CA GLU A 9 -6.31 -12.47 -0.46
C GLU A 9 -7.49 -12.03 -1.31
N LYS A 10 -7.40 -10.86 -1.93
CA LYS A 10 -8.48 -10.33 -2.76
C LYS A 10 -8.65 -11.17 -4.03
N ARG A 11 -7.55 -11.55 -4.67
CA ARG A 11 -7.60 -12.38 -5.86
C ARG A 11 -8.24 -13.74 -5.57
N MET A 12 -7.91 -14.35 -4.46
CA MET A 12 -8.45 -15.67 -4.08
C MET A 12 -9.97 -15.66 -3.90
N LYS A 13 -10.54 -14.53 -3.49
CA LYS A 13 -11.99 -14.40 -3.36
C LYS A 13 -12.70 -14.31 -4.71
N ILE A 14 -11.97 -13.96 -5.76
CA ILE A 14 -12.52 -13.80 -7.11
C ILE A 14 -12.40 -15.10 -7.90
N GLY A 15 -11.25 -15.78 -7.78
CA GLY A 15 -10.99 -16.99 -8.53
C GLY A 15 -9.52 -17.38 -8.52
N THR A 16 -9.14 -18.21 -9.48
CA THR A 16 -7.75 -18.65 -9.63
C THR A 16 -6.89 -17.58 -10.29
N VAL A 17 -5.56 -17.75 -10.21
CA VAL A 17 -4.61 -16.86 -10.90
C VAL A 17 -4.92 -16.81 -12.40
N ARG A 18 -5.21 -17.95 -13.01
CA ARG A 18 -5.51 -18.03 -14.44
C ARG A 18 -6.79 -17.30 -14.82
N GLU A 19 -7.83 -17.45 -14.00
CA GLU A 19 -9.09 -16.75 -14.21
C GLU A 19 -8.91 -15.24 -14.11
N PHE A 20 -8.21 -14.79 -13.08
CA PHE A 20 -7.90 -13.37 -12.87
C PHE A 20 -7.08 -12.81 -14.03
N ALA A 21 -6.05 -13.53 -14.45
CA ALA A 21 -5.20 -13.12 -15.57
C ALA A 21 -6.01 -12.99 -16.87
N ARG A 22 -6.88 -13.95 -17.11
CA ARG A 22 -7.73 -13.94 -18.31
C ARG A 22 -8.70 -12.75 -18.31
N GLU A 23 -9.34 -12.49 -17.19
CA GLU A 23 -10.32 -11.40 -17.07
C GLU A 23 -9.67 -10.02 -17.16
N THR A 24 -8.45 -9.87 -16.68
CA THR A 24 -7.72 -8.60 -16.68
C THR A 24 -6.86 -8.39 -17.91
N GLY A 25 -6.61 -9.44 -18.69
CA GLY A 25 -5.69 -9.38 -19.81
C GLY A 25 -4.22 -9.40 -19.39
N LEU A 26 -3.94 -9.71 -18.13
CA LEU A 26 -2.57 -9.77 -17.61
C LEU A 26 -1.96 -11.17 -17.83
N ASP A 27 -0.62 -11.20 -17.86
CA ASP A 27 0.13 -12.45 -17.94
C ASP A 27 0.01 -13.20 -16.61
N VAL A 28 -0.27 -14.50 -16.66
CA VAL A 28 -0.34 -15.39 -15.49
C VAL A 28 0.92 -15.30 -14.65
N ALA A 29 2.09 -15.30 -15.28
CA ALA A 29 3.36 -15.23 -14.57
C ALA A 29 3.53 -13.88 -13.84
N TYR A 30 3.07 -12.81 -14.46
CA TYR A 30 3.11 -11.48 -13.82
C TYR A 30 2.21 -11.43 -12.58
N VAL A 31 0.98 -11.94 -12.68
CA VAL A 31 0.06 -12.00 -11.54
C VAL A 31 0.66 -12.83 -10.41
N SER A 32 1.23 -13.98 -10.74
CA SER A 32 1.88 -14.85 -9.75
C SER A 32 3.04 -14.14 -9.04
N ARG A 33 3.87 -13.41 -9.78
CA ARG A 33 5.00 -12.68 -9.20
C ARG A 33 4.53 -11.53 -8.30
N LEU A 34 3.45 -10.85 -8.67
CA LEU A 34 2.88 -9.79 -7.83
C LEU A 34 2.41 -10.35 -6.49
N GLU A 35 1.66 -11.44 -6.50
CA GLU A 35 1.10 -11.98 -5.26
C GLU A 35 2.12 -12.73 -4.41
N ASN A 36 3.29 -13.04 -4.94
CA ASN A 36 4.38 -13.67 -4.19
C ASN A 36 5.45 -12.65 -3.74
N GLY A 37 5.24 -11.38 -4.03
CA GLY A 37 6.16 -10.34 -3.62
C GLY A 37 7.46 -10.29 -4.42
N VAL A 38 7.52 -10.98 -5.56
CA VAL A 38 8.71 -11.04 -6.41
C VAL A 38 8.83 -9.80 -7.30
N THR A 39 7.68 -9.31 -7.77
CA THR A 39 7.61 -8.10 -8.60
C THR A 39 6.99 -6.97 -7.80
N LEU A 40 7.54 -5.76 -7.92
CA LEU A 40 7.00 -4.57 -7.28
C LEU A 40 5.65 -4.18 -7.90
N PRO A 41 4.79 -3.52 -7.11
CA PRO A 41 3.56 -2.94 -7.65
C PRO A 41 3.85 -1.96 -8.79
N PRO A 42 2.89 -1.74 -9.70
CA PRO A 42 3.08 -0.77 -10.78
C PRO A 42 3.43 0.62 -10.25
N LYS A 43 4.31 1.31 -10.97
CA LYS A 43 4.66 2.71 -10.67
C LYS A 43 3.55 3.66 -11.13
N ASP A 44 2.86 3.31 -12.19
CA ASP A 44 1.77 4.09 -12.76
C ASP A 44 0.51 3.94 -11.89
N SER A 45 0.02 5.05 -11.35
CA SER A 45 -1.16 5.06 -10.48
C SER A 45 -2.41 4.59 -11.22
N THR A 46 -2.50 4.82 -12.53
CA THR A 46 -3.62 4.35 -13.34
C THR A 46 -3.64 2.83 -13.42
N LYS A 47 -2.48 2.21 -13.61
CA LYS A 47 -2.36 0.74 -13.64
C LYS A 47 -2.70 0.15 -12.28
N LEU A 48 -2.23 0.78 -11.21
CA LEU A 48 -2.51 0.34 -9.85
C LEU A 48 -4.00 0.43 -9.55
N ALA A 49 -4.66 1.51 -10.00
CA ALA A 49 -6.10 1.70 -9.86
C ALA A 49 -6.88 0.61 -10.61
N LYS A 50 -6.42 0.24 -11.79
CA LYS A 50 -7.04 -0.85 -12.57
C LYS A 50 -6.94 -2.17 -11.85
N LEU A 51 -5.80 -2.44 -11.22
CA LEU A 51 -5.62 -3.66 -10.41
C LEU A 51 -6.57 -3.67 -9.22
N ALA A 52 -6.67 -2.54 -8.50
CA ALA A 52 -7.56 -2.41 -7.36
C ALA A 52 -9.02 -2.69 -7.78
N SER A 53 -9.46 -2.08 -8.87
CA SER A 53 -10.82 -2.29 -9.39
C SER A 53 -11.06 -3.73 -9.79
N ALA A 54 -10.07 -4.36 -10.44
CA ALA A 54 -10.16 -5.77 -10.85
C ALA A 54 -10.25 -6.70 -9.64
N LEU A 55 -9.66 -6.31 -8.51
CA LEU A 55 -9.72 -7.07 -7.26
C LEU A 55 -11.02 -6.81 -6.47
N GLY A 56 -11.92 -6.00 -7.00
CA GLY A 56 -13.19 -5.70 -6.35
C GLY A 56 -13.12 -4.62 -5.28
N ILE A 57 -12.02 -3.87 -5.25
CA ILE A 57 -11.84 -2.76 -4.31
C ILE A 57 -12.49 -1.51 -4.91
N THR A 58 -13.36 -0.87 -4.14
CA THR A 58 -14.11 0.31 -4.61
C THR A 58 -13.33 1.59 -4.32
N GLU A 59 -13.22 2.46 -5.34
CA GLU A 59 -12.57 3.77 -5.20
C GLU A 59 -13.28 4.60 -4.13
N GLY A 60 -12.49 5.34 -3.34
CA GLY A 60 -13.01 6.19 -2.27
C GLY A 60 -13.24 5.50 -0.94
N THR A 61 -12.91 4.21 -0.82
CA THR A 61 -13.03 3.45 0.43
C THR A 61 -11.69 3.41 1.18
N GLU A 62 -11.74 3.06 2.46
CA GLU A 62 -10.52 2.84 3.25
C GLU A 62 -9.67 1.71 2.68
N GLU A 63 -10.33 0.69 2.15
CA GLU A 63 -9.65 -0.45 1.52
C GLU A 63 -8.86 -0.03 0.30
N TRP A 64 -9.41 0.88 -0.50
CA TRP A 64 -8.72 1.47 -1.65
C TRP A 64 -7.48 2.22 -1.20
N GLN A 65 -7.62 3.06 -0.16
CA GLN A 65 -6.51 3.81 0.39
C GLN A 65 -5.42 2.88 0.93
N GLU A 66 -5.82 1.83 1.65
CA GLU A 66 -4.89 0.83 2.18
C GLU A 66 -4.10 0.15 1.06
N PHE A 67 -4.78 -0.21 -0.03
CA PHE A 67 -4.14 -0.85 -1.18
C PHE A 67 -3.04 0.04 -1.76
N PHE A 68 -3.32 1.32 -1.94
CA PHE A 68 -2.34 2.28 -2.45
C PHE A 68 -1.20 2.54 -1.47
N ASP A 69 -1.50 2.61 -0.18
CA ASP A 69 -0.48 2.81 0.86
C ASP A 69 0.47 1.61 0.93
N LEU A 70 -0.07 0.40 0.87
CA LEU A 70 0.74 -0.82 0.87
C LEU A 70 1.62 -0.89 -0.38
N ALA A 71 1.10 -0.46 -1.53
CA ALA A 71 1.89 -0.40 -2.77
C ALA A 71 3.06 0.58 -2.63
N ALA A 72 2.83 1.75 -2.03
CA ALA A 72 3.88 2.73 -1.78
C ALA A 72 4.97 2.17 -0.86
N VAL A 73 4.56 1.51 0.23
CA VAL A 73 5.49 0.86 1.16
C VAL A 73 6.34 -0.18 0.44
N ALA A 74 5.72 -1.01 -0.41
CA ALA A 74 6.43 -2.04 -1.16
C ALA A 74 7.48 -1.45 -2.10
N LYS A 75 7.25 -0.23 -2.61
CA LYS A 75 8.18 0.48 -3.49
C LYS A 75 9.14 1.39 -2.72
N ASN A 76 9.09 1.40 -1.39
CA ASN A 76 9.86 2.29 -0.53
C ASN A 76 9.63 3.77 -0.86
N GLN A 77 8.39 4.13 -1.10
CA GLN A 77 7.99 5.49 -1.48
C GLN A 77 6.85 5.96 -0.58
N LEU A 78 6.67 7.27 -0.50
CA LEU A 78 5.47 7.84 0.07
C LEU A 78 4.34 7.73 -0.95
N PRO A 79 3.07 7.58 -0.49
CA PRO A 79 1.93 7.67 -1.40
C PRO A 79 1.92 8.99 -2.17
N ASP A 80 1.36 8.97 -3.37
CA ASP A 80 1.37 10.14 -4.27
C ASP A 80 0.73 11.37 -3.64
N ASP A 81 -0.36 11.18 -2.88
CA ASP A 81 -1.07 12.28 -2.23
C ASP A 81 -0.25 12.96 -1.12
N LEU A 82 0.72 12.25 -0.55
CA LEU A 82 1.60 12.78 0.49
C LEU A 82 2.94 13.25 -0.07
N ARG A 83 3.40 12.63 -1.14
CA ARG A 83 4.73 12.88 -1.71
C ARG A 83 4.91 14.32 -2.20
N ASP A 84 3.85 14.91 -2.74
CA ASP A 84 3.90 16.25 -3.31
C ASP A 84 3.45 17.35 -2.33
N ASP A 85 3.11 16.98 -1.09
CA ASP A 85 2.71 17.96 -0.08
C ASP A 85 3.96 18.55 0.59
N GLU A 86 4.21 19.84 0.32
CA GLU A 86 5.40 20.52 0.83
C GLU A 86 5.47 20.56 2.36
N ARG A 87 4.32 20.57 3.04
CA ARG A 87 4.29 20.57 4.50
C ARG A 87 4.85 19.26 5.04
N ILE A 88 4.50 18.14 4.41
CA ILE A 88 4.96 16.81 4.79
C ILE A 88 6.44 16.67 4.43
N ILE A 89 6.82 17.05 3.21
CA ILE A 89 8.21 16.97 2.74
C ILE A 89 9.13 17.74 3.67
N SER A 90 8.72 18.92 4.13
CA SER A 90 9.57 19.78 4.96
C SER A 90 9.87 19.18 6.34
N VAL A 91 8.99 18.33 6.87
CA VAL A 91 9.18 17.73 8.20
C VAL A 91 9.81 16.33 8.14
N LEU A 92 9.84 15.69 6.97
CA LEU A 92 10.36 14.32 6.83
C LEU A 92 11.81 14.16 7.29
N PRO A 93 12.77 15.06 6.93
CA PRO A 93 14.16 14.88 7.38
C PRO A 93 14.28 14.83 8.90
N ALA A 94 13.54 15.71 9.59
CA ALA A 94 13.55 15.73 11.07
C ALA A 94 12.91 14.46 11.64
N PHE A 95 11.82 13.98 11.02
CA PHE A 95 11.15 12.75 11.42
C PHE A 95 12.08 11.54 11.28
N TYR A 96 12.76 11.41 10.15
CA TYR A 96 13.72 10.33 9.93
C TYR A 96 14.87 10.36 10.95
N ARG A 97 15.37 11.55 11.26
CA ARG A 97 16.44 11.72 12.26
C ARG A 97 15.96 11.29 13.63
N ALA A 98 14.76 11.68 14.01
CA ALA A 98 14.18 11.29 15.29
C ALA A 98 14.04 9.78 15.41
N LEU A 99 13.58 9.11 14.36
CA LEU A 99 13.44 7.65 14.35
C LEU A 99 14.78 6.96 14.52
N ARG A 100 15.84 7.44 13.84
CA ARG A 100 17.17 6.84 13.95
C ARG A 100 17.74 7.01 15.35
N ASN A 101 17.60 8.22 15.91
CA ASN A 101 18.22 8.54 17.22
C ASN A 101 17.53 7.84 18.39
N LYS A 102 16.24 7.61 18.30
CA LYS A 102 15.49 6.99 19.39
C LYS A 102 15.54 5.47 19.39
N ALA A 103 15.87 4.85 18.26
CA ALA A 103 15.85 3.39 18.14
C ALA A 103 14.55 2.81 18.72
N MET A 104 13.43 3.29 18.24
CA MET A 104 12.10 2.92 18.75
C MET A 104 11.86 1.41 18.71
N ASP A 105 11.44 0.85 19.84
CA ASP A 105 11.03 -0.56 19.87
C ASP A 105 9.58 -0.70 19.35
N ASP A 106 9.12 -1.96 19.27
CA ASP A 106 7.78 -2.26 18.76
C ASP A 106 6.67 -1.58 19.56
N ASN A 107 6.84 -1.47 20.88
CA ASN A 107 5.84 -0.86 21.76
C ASN A 107 5.75 0.66 21.50
N GLU A 108 6.88 1.32 21.32
CA GLU A 108 6.92 2.75 21.02
C GLU A 108 6.30 3.05 19.66
N LEU A 109 6.57 2.21 18.66
CA LEU A 109 5.98 2.33 17.33
C LEU A 109 4.46 2.17 17.39
N LYS A 110 3.98 1.20 18.18
CA LYS A 110 2.54 0.98 18.37
C LYS A 110 1.87 2.17 19.06
N LYS A 111 2.53 2.76 20.05
CA LYS A 111 2.03 3.95 20.73
C LYS A 111 1.92 5.13 19.77
N LEU A 112 2.94 5.33 18.92
CA LEU A 112 2.93 6.38 17.92
C LEU A 112 1.77 6.17 16.94
N LEU A 113 1.59 4.94 16.46
CA LEU A 113 0.50 4.61 15.56
C LEU A 113 -0.86 4.91 16.19
N LYS A 114 -1.03 4.56 17.46
CA LYS A 114 -2.27 4.83 18.20
C LYS A 114 -2.55 6.33 18.31
N LEU A 115 -1.53 7.12 18.61
CA LEU A 115 -1.65 8.57 18.69
C LEU A 115 -2.09 9.17 17.36
N LEU A 116 -1.53 8.69 16.26
CA LEU A 116 -1.89 9.13 14.93
C LEU A 116 -3.35 8.80 14.59
N LYS A 117 -3.81 7.61 14.97
CA LYS A 117 -5.21 7.19 14.78
C LYS A 117 -6.17 8.05 15.60
N ASP A 118 -5.85 8.28 16.88
CA ASP A 118 -6.69 9.06 17.77
C ASP A 118 -6.81 10.51 17.27
N SER A 119 -5.70 11.07 16.80
CA SER A 119 -5.68 12.42 16.21
C SER A 119 -6.60 12.52 14.99
N LYS A 120 -6.59 11.49 14.15
CA LYS A 120 -7.44 11.44 12.96
C LYS A 120 -8.93 11.33 13.33
N GLU A 121 -9.25 10.57 14.37
CA GLU A 121 -10.63 10.38 14.84
C GLU A 121 -11.22 11.64 15.49
N GLU A 122 -10.39 12.52 16.03
CA GLU A 122 -10.81 13.76 16.65
C GLU A 122 -11.20 14.85 15.64
N GLU A 123 -10.84 14.67 14.39
CA GLU A 123 -11.21 15.56 13.30
C GLU A 123 -12.59 15.21 12.74
#